data_4cc7313e02f0f724efc91baa632bf167
#
_entry.id   4cc7313e02f0f724efc91baa632bf167
#
_cell.length_a   1.000
_cell.length_b   1.000
_cell.length_c   1.000
_cell.angle_alpha   90.00
_cell.angle_beta   90.00
_cell.angle_gamma   90.00
#
_symmetry.space_group_name_H-M   'P 1'
#
loop_
_entity.id
_entity.type
_entity.pdbx_description
1 polymer ?
#
loop_
_entity_poly.entity_id
_entity_poly.type
_entity_poly.pdbx_seq_one_letter_code
_entity_poly.pdbx_strand_id
1 'polypeptide(L)'
;KEKILTEQRNWIDMKEEVTLLDIGSYEENGSMYPLLQNSYLEEITKNRAYVIANELAKIKGESFVMPEKSAKYGLFVDNQGTGSVYSSLITRQGLEGEDEALISIYREGETKGTFVDNGNGELAFTSDDGSVKGTIKINGWDGASFKVTETSGEAVFSAGEEVNFPFAF
;
A
#
# COMPACT_ATOMS: atom_id res chain seq x y z
N LYS A 1 -7.68 22.09 -8.87
CA LYS A 1 -6.25 22.48 -8.92
C LYS A 1 -5.61 22.41 -7.54
N GLU A 2 -6.20 23.03 -6.51
CA GLU A 2 -5.68 23.00 -5.13
C GLU A 2 -5.57 21.58 -4.57
N LYS A 3 -6.59 20.73 -4.76
CA LYS A 3 -6.57 19.33 -4.32
C LYS A 3 -5.32 18.59 -4.84
N ILE A 4 -5.04 18.67 -6.14
CA ILE A 4 -3.87 18.00 -6.75
C ILE A 4 -2.55 18.52 -6.17
N LEU A 5 -2.46 19.84 -5.91
CA LEU A 5 -1.26 20.43 -5.29
C LEU A 5 -1.06 19.96 -3.84
N THR A 6 -2.13 19.86 -3.07
CA THR A 6 -2.09 19.32 -1.69
C THR A 6 -1.67 17.86 -1.70
N GLU A 7 -2.29 17.04 -2.52
CA GLU A 7 -1.92 15.63 -2.67
C GLU A 7 -0.47 15.45 -3.13
N GLN A 8 0.02 16.33 -4.02
CA GLN A 8 1.41 16.29 -4.46
C GLN A 8 2.40 16.64 -3.35
N ARG A 9 2.09 17.61 -2.50
CA ARG A 9 2.90 17.94 -1.33
C ARG A 9 2.93 16.79 -0.33
N ASN A 10 1.77 16.25 0.02
CA ASN A 10 1.67 15.10 0.90
C ASN A 10 2.46 13.90 0.35
N TRP A 11 2.41 13.65 -0.96
CA TRP A 11 3.18 12.58 -1.58
C TRP A 11 4.70 12.83 -1.48
N ILE A 12 5.16 14.06 -1.68
CA ILE A 12 6.58 14.43 -1.53
C ILE A 12 7.06 14.20 -0.10
N ASP A 13 6.24 14.58 0.88
CA ASP A 13 6.56 14.43 2.30
C ASP A 13 6.62 12.96 2.73
N MET A 14 5.82 12.09 2.14
CA MET A 14 5.70 10.67 2.52
C MET A 14 6.63 9.74 1.73
N LYS A 15 7.07 10.09 0.53
CA LYS A 15 7.71 9.14 -0.40
C LYS A 15 8.94 8.41 0.16
N GLU A 16 9.71 9.05 1.02
CA GLU A 16 10.91 8.45 1.62
C GLU A 16 10.56 7.48 2.75
N GLU A 17 9.59 7.83 3.59
CA GLU A 17 9.09 6.91 4.63
C GLU A 17 8.40 5.69 4.02
N VAL A 18 7.57 5.91 3.02
CA VAL A 18 6.90 4.84 2.27
C VAL A 18 7.91 3.90 1.61
N THR A 19 8.99 4.45 1.05
CA THR A 19 10.10 3.66 0.52
C THR A 19 10.74 2.79 1.60
N LEU A 20 11.02 3.38 2.77
CA LEU A 20 11.61 2.65 3.89
C LEU A 20 10.72 1.49 4.39
N LEU A 21 9.40 1.70 4.42
CA LEU A 21 8.43 0.66 4.81
C LEU A 21 8.46 -0.55 3.88
N ASP A 22 8.63 -0.33 2.57
CA ASP A 22 8.60 -1.42 1.60
C ASP A 22 9.95 -2.14 1.45
N ILE A 23 11.04 -1.39 1.34
CA ILE A 23 12.37 -1.98 1.10
C ILE A 23 13.16 -2.26 2.38
N GLY A 24 12.72 -1.78 3.56
CA GLY A 24 13.48 -1.87 4.81
C GLY A 24 14.59 -0.83 4.93
N SER A 25 15.39 -0.96 5.99
CA SER A 25 16.46 -0.03 6.34
C SER A 25 17.82 -0.38 5.71
N TYR A 26 18.78 0.55 5.85
CA TYR A 26 20.18 0.28 5.47
C TYR A 26 20.79 -0.84 6.32
N GLU A 27 20.44 -0.94 7.59
CA GLU A 27 20.92 -1.98 8.51
C GLU A 27 20.49 -3.38 8.04
N GLU A 28 19.30 -3.50 7.44
CA GLU A 28 18.76 -4.75 6.91
C GLU A 28 19.35 -5.10 5.54
N ASN A 29 19.57 -4.12 4.67
CA ASN A 29 19.95 -4.32 3.27
C ASN A 29 21.44 -4.06 2.98
N GLY A 30 22.16 -3.45 3.91
CA GLY A 30 23.59 -3.16 3.79
C GLY A 30 23.92 -2.37 2.52
N SER A 31 24.95 -2.81 1.80
CA SER A 31 25.44 -2.13 0.59
C SER A 31 24.47 -2.13 -0.59
N MET A 32 23.41 -2.95 -0.54
CA MET A 32 22.36 -2.99 -1.56
C MET A 32 21.31 -1.88 -1.37
N TYR A 33 21.20 -1.34 -0.16
CA TYR A 33 20.18 -0.34 0.17
C TYR A 33 20.10 0.85 -0.79
N PRO A 34 21.22 1.52 -1.19
CA PRO A 34 21.13 2.65 -2.10
C PRO A 34 20.58 2.28 -3.48
N LEU A 35 20.87 1.07 -3.97
CA LEU A 35 20.32 0.57 -5.24
C LEU A 35 18.84 0.31 -5.14
N LEU A 36 18.39 -0.38 -4.09
CA LEU A 36 16.98 -0.67 -3.83
C LEU A 36 16.19 0.63 -3.66
N GLN A 37 16.70 1.56 -2.85
CA GLN A 37 16.07 2.86 -2.62
C GLN A 37 15.89 3.65 -3.91
N ASN A 38 16.94 3.75 -4.73
CA ASN A 38 16.85 4.50 -6.00
C ASN A 38 15.87 3.85 -6.97
N SER A 39 15.89 2.52 -7.10
CA SER A 39 14.97 1.80 -7.98
C SER A 39 13.51 1.97 -7.54
N TYR A 40 13.25 1.89 -6.26
CA TYR A 40 11.90 2.05 -5.72
C TYR A 40 11.41 3.50 -5.84
N LEU A 41 12.24 4.49 -5.51
CA LEU A 41 11.90 5.91 -5.69
C LEU A 41 11.64 6.26 -7.16
N GLU A 42 12.37 5.67 -8.10
CA GLU A 42 12.10 5.80 -9.53
C GLU A 42 10.71 5.25 -9.88
N GLU A 43 10.39 4.05 -9.41
CA GLU A 43 9.09 3.42 -9.67
C GLU A 43 7.92 4.24 -9.12
N ILE A 44 7.94 4.60 -7.84
CA ILE A 44 6.84 5.38 -7.24
C ILE A 44 6.74 6.80 -7.84
N THR A 45 7.86 7.40 -8.26
CA THR A 45 7.85 8.70 -8.96
C THR A 45 7.18 8.58 -10.32
N LYS A 46 7.47 7.53 -11.06
CA LYS A 46 6.84 7.23 -12.35
C LYS A 46 5.34 6.95 -12.18
N ASN A 47 4.97 6.18 -11.16
CA ASN A 47 3.57 5.93 -10.82
C ASN A 47 2.83 7.24 -10.50
N ARG A 48 3.45 8.13 -9.73
CA ARG A 48 2.87 9.45 -9.45
C ARG A 48 2.72 10.31 -10.70
N ALA A 49 3.66 10.25 -11.62
CA ALA A 49 3.56 10.96 -12.90
C ALA A 49 2.35 10.48 -13.73
N TYR A 50 2.06 9.17 -13.75
CA TYR A 50 0.86 8.64 -14.40
C TYR A 50 -0.42 9.18 -13.78
N VAL A 51 -0.52 9.21 -12.45
CA VAL A 51 -1.69 9.77 -11.75
C VAL A 51 -1.91 11.24 -12.13
N ILE A 52 -0.83 12.06 -12.13
CA ILE A 52 -0.92 13.48 -12.50
C ILE A 52 -1.31 13.63 -13.99
N ALA A 53 -0.76 12.82 -14.88
CA ALA A 53 -1.09 12.85 -16.31
C ALA A 53 -2.57 12.50 -16.54
N ASN A 54 -3.09 11.49 -15.85
CA ASN A 54 -4.49 11.12 -15.89
C ASN A 54 -5.42 12.24 -15.41
N GLU A 55 -5.09 12.88 -14.29
CA GLU A 55 -5.86 14.03 -13.78
C GLU A 55 -5.81 15.23 -14.74
N LEU A 56 -4.66 15.47 -15.36
CA LEU A 56 -4.54 16.53 -16.38
C LEU A 56 -5.40 16.23 -17.62
N ALA A 57 -5.40 14.99 -18.10
CA ALA A 57 -6.24 14.56 -19.21
C ALA A 57 -7.73 14.75 -18.91
N LYS A 58 -8.18 14.33 -17.71
CA LYS A 58 -9.57 14.57 -17.24
C LYS A 58 -9.94 16.07 -17.27
N ILE A 59 -9.05 16.96 -16.78
CA ILE A 59 -9.28 18.41 -16.80
C ILE A 59 -9.42 18.95 -18.23
N LYS A 60 -8.65 18.40 -19.17
CA LYS A 60 -8.69 18.81 -20.58
C LYS A 60 -9.82 18.18 -21.39
N GLY A 61 -10.54 17.20 -20.83
CA GLY A 61 -11.52 16.41 -21.56
C GLY A 61 -10.87 15.38 -22.52
N GLU A 62 -9.62 15.03 -22.25
CA GLU A 62 -8.85 14.02 -22.98
C GLU A 62 -8.88 12.67 -22.25
N SER A 63 -8.57 11.59 -22.95
CA SER A 63 -8.37 10.27 -22.33
C SER A 63 -6.88 10.01 -22.10
N PHE A 64 -6.57 9.38 -20.96
CA PHE A 64 -5.24 8.84 -20.66
C PHE A 64 -5.37 7.37 -20.30
N VAL A 65 -4.53 6.53 -20.92
CA VAL A 65 -4.52 5.09 -20.61
C VAL A 65 -3.53 4.86 -19.50
N MET A 66 -4.05 4.55 -18.32
CA MET A 66 -3.24 4.18 -17.16
C MET A 66 -2.58 2.81 -17.40
N PRO A 67 -1.30 2.63 -17.03
CA PRO A 67 -0.68 1.31 -17.03
C PRO A 67 -1.45 0.34 -16.11
N GLU A 68 -1.40 -0.93 -16.44
CA GLU A 68 -1.95 -1.97 -15.57
C GLU A 68 -1.12 -2.09 -14.29
N LYS A 69 -1.79 -2.16 -13.13
CA LYS A 69 -1.17 -2.46 -11.83
C LYS A 69 -1.38 -3.92 -11.48
N SER A 70 -0.48 -4.46 -10.67
CA SER A 70 -0.65 -5.79 -10.12
C SER A 70 -1.98 -5.90 -9.36
N ALA A 71 -2.71 -6.98 -9.57
CA ALA A 71 -3.90 -7.32 -8.80
C ALA A 71 -3.54 -7.98 -7.44
N LYS A 72 -2.25 -8.20 -7.16
CA LYS A 72 -1.77 -8.99 -6.03
C LYS A 72 -0.77 -8.25 -5.17
N TYR A 73 0.09 -7.42 -5.76
CA TYR A 73 1.17 -6.74 -5.06
C TYR A 73 1.10 -5.24 -5.21
N GLY A 74 1.45 -4.53 -4.15
CA GLY A 74 1.54 -3.07 -4.15
C GLY A 74 1.67 -2.49 -2.76
N LEU A 75 1.88 -1.18 -2.73
CA LEU A 75 1.86 -0.38 -1.53
C LEU A 75 0.73 0.62 -1.64
N PHE A 76 -0.12 0.62 -0.63
CA PHE A 76 -1.33 1.43 -0.54
C PHE A 76 -1.36 2.18 0.79
N VAL A 77 -1.81 3.43 0.75
CA VAL A 77 -1.76 4.31 1.92
C VAL A 77 -3.08 5.05 2.08
N ASP A 78 -3.52 5.24 3.32
CA ASP A 78 -4.43 6.30 3.72
C ASP A 78 -3.65 7.35 4.52
N ASN A 79 -3.45 8.53 3.96
CA ASN A 79 -2.72 9.62 4.59
C ASN A 79 -3.60 10.57 5.39
N GLN A 80 -4.88 10.27 5.53
CA GLN A 80 -5.88 11.08 6.25
C GLN A 80 -5.87 12.57 5.87
N GLY A 81 -5.50 12.86 4.62
CA GLY A 81 -5.36 14.23 4.10
C GLY A 81 -4.09 14.96 4.55
N THR A 82 -3.14 14.26 5.16
CA THR A 82 -1.84 14.81 5.60
C THR A 82 -0.67 14.07 4.95
N GLY A 83 0.56 14.60 5.09
CA GLY A 83 1.78 13.92 4.68
C GLY A 83 2.57 13.30 5.85
N SER A 84 2.04 13.35 7.08
CA SER A 84 2.76 12.95 8.29
C SER A 84 2.05 11.90 9.15
N VAL A 85 0.84 11.54 8.76
CA VAL A 85 0.03 10.53 9.49
C VAL A 85 -0.61 9.63 8.45
N TYR A 86 -0.37 8.34 8.52
CA TYR A 86 -0.91 7.42 7.54
C TYR A 86 -1.09 6.00 8.10
N SER A 87 -2.03 5.28 7.48
CA SER A 87 -2.14 3.83 7.53
C SER A 87 -1.59 3.25 6.24
N SER A 88 -1.02 2.07 6.27
CA SER A 88 -0.43 1.43 5.09
C SER A 88 -0.80 -0.04 4.97
N LEU A 89 -0.92 -0.49 3.74
CA LEU A 89 -1.04 -1.88 3.34
C LEU A 89 0.04 -2.16 2.29
N ILE A 90 0.93 -3.09 2.58
CA ILE A 90 1.94 -3.58 1.66
C ILE A 90 1.62 -5.04 1.36
N THR A 91 1.60 -5.40 0.10
CA THR A 91 1.51 -6.79 -0.35
C THR A 91 2.65 -7.08 -1.29
N ARG A 92 3.39 -8.16 -1.04
CA ARG A 92 4.60 -8.51 -1.81
C ARG A 92 4.88 -10.00 -1.77
N GLN A 93 5.83 -10.45 -2.60
CA GLN A 93 6.41 -11.77 -2.46
C GLN A 93 7.52 -11.72 -1.40
N GLY A 94 7.45 -12.60 -0.43
CA GLY A 94 8.47 -12.78 0.59
C GLY A 94 9.73 -13.47 0.05
N LEU A 95 10.77 -13.52 0.88
CA LEU A 95 12.09 -14.08 0.50
C LEU A 95 12.06 -15.58 0.21
N GLU A 96 11.16 -16.32 0.82
CA GLU A 96 10.97 -17.76 0.62
C GLU A 96 9.94 -18.09 -0.48
N GLY A 97 9.39 -17.03 -1.10
CA GLY A 97 8.44 -17.12 -2.21
C GLY A 97 6.97 -17.12 -1.79
N GLU A 98 6.69 -16.99 -0.49
CA GLU A 98 5.35 -16.82 0.05
C GLU A 98 4.78 -15.43 -0.29
N ASP A 99 3.45 -15.31 -0.28
CA ASP A 99 2.76 -14.04 -0.45
C ASP A 99 2.56 -13.38 0.92
N GLU A 100 3.27 -12.29 1.18
CA GLU A 100 3.23 -11.56 2.45
C GLU A 100 2.36 -10.31 2.37
N ALA A 101 1.70 -9.96 3.48
CA ALA A 101 1.10 -8.66 3.68
C ALA A 101 1.51 -8.06 5.02
N LEU A 102 1.79 -6.77 5.01
CA LEU A 102 2.01 -5.93 6.20
C LEU A 102 0.93 -4.86 6.23
N ILE A 103 0.19 -4.79 7.32
CA ILE A 103 -0.95 -3.89 7.51
C ILE A 103 -0.67 -3.07 8.76
N SER A 104 -0.54 -1.75 8.61
CA SER A 104 -0.35 -0.81 9.70
C SER A 104 -1.47 0.20 9.70
N ILE A 105 -2.20 0.32 10.82
CA ILE A 105 -3.31 1.26 10.98
C ILE A 105 -2.92 2.28 12.03
N TYR A 106 -2.95 3.55 11.64
CA TYR A 106 -2.55 4.66 12.50
C TYR A 106 -3.32 4.67 13.82
N ARG A 107 -2.58 4.67 14.94
CA ARG A 107 -3.05 4.63 16.33
C ARG A 107 -3.72 3.31 16.76
N GLU A 108 -3.84 2.34 15.91
CA GLU A 108 -4.42 1.05 16.28
C GLU A 108 -3.33 -0.01 16.43
N GLY A 109 -2.43 -0.11 15.45
CA GLY A 109 -1.31 -1.03 15.48
C GLY A 109 -0.99 -1.63 14.12
N GLU A 110 -0.21 -2.69 14.12
CA GLU A 110 0.22 -3.36 12.90
C GLU A 110 0.06 -4.88 13.02
N THR A 111 -0.10 -5.54 11.89
CA THR A 111 -0.07 -6.99 11.76
C THR A 111 0.65 -7.38 10.47
N LYS A 112 1.42 -8.45 10.55
CA LYS A 112 2.09 -9.08 9.41
C LYS A 112 1.56 -10.51 9.27
N GLY A 113 1.50 -11.00 8.05
CA GLY A 113 1.11 -12.37 7.78
C GLY A 113 1.21 -12.72 6.30
N THR A 114 0.62 -13.85 5.96
CA THR A 114 0.57 -14.35 4.58
C THR A 114 -0.83 -14.23 4.00
N PHE A 115 -0.91 -14.24 2.67
CA PHE A 115 -2.21 -14.30 2.02
C PHE A 115 -2.23 -15.32 0.86
N VAL A 116 -3.43 -15.73 0.51
CA VAL A 116 -3.69 -16.62 -0.62
C VAL A 116 -4.65 -15.93 -1.58
N ASP A 117 -4.30 -15.90 -2.87
CA ASP A 117 -5.19 -15.42 -3.92
C ASP A 117 -6.26 -16.48 -4.23
N ASN A 118 -7.51 -16.14 -3.95
CA ASN A 118 -8.67 -17.02 -4.20
C ASN A 118 -9.14 -16.99 -5.67
N GLY A 119 -8.51 -16.20 -6.53
CA GLY A 119 -8.85 -16.09 -7.96
C GLY A 119 -10.15 -15.34 -8.25
N ASN A 120 -10.76 -14.71 -7.25
CA ASN A 120 -11.99 -13.91 -7.36
C ASN A 120 -11.77 -12.41 -7.12
N GLY A 121 -10.50 -11.96 -7.12
CA GLY A 121 -10.11 -10.58 -6.79
C GLY A 121 -10.01 -10.30 -5.29
N GLU A 122 -10.04 -11.34 -4.47
CA GLU A 122 -9.88 -11.26 -3.01
C GLU A 122 -8.69 -12.10 -2.57
N LEU A 123 -7.83 -11.50 -1.74
CA LEU A 123 -6.69 -12.14 -1.12
C LEU A 123 -7.03 -12.49 0.32
N ALA A 124 -7.06 -13.78 0.67
CA ALA A 124 -7.36 -14.24 2.01
C ALA A 124 -6.12 -14.13 2.89
N PHE A 125 -6.14 -13.21 3.86
CA PHE A 125 -5.04 -12.91 4.78
C PHE A 125 -5.18 -13.70 6.08
N THR A 126 -4.02 -14.12 6.61
CA THR A 126 -3.88 -14.66 7.97
C THR A 126 -2.61 -14.12 8.59
N SER A 127 -2.70 -13.53 9.80
CA SER A 127 -1.53 -13.03 10.52
C SER A 127 -0.59 -14.17 10.96
N ASP A 128 0.69 -13.87 11.13
CA ASP A 128 1.72 -14.86 11.50
C ASP A 128 1.42 -15.56 12.83
N ASP A 129 0.80 -14.86 13.77
CA ASP A 129 0.36 -15.40 15.07
C ASP A 129 -1.03 -16.05 15.03
N GLY A 130 -1.72 -15.98 13.90
CA GLY A 130 -3.08 -16.50 13.72
C GLY A 130 -4.17 -15.70 14.43
N SER A 131 -3.85 -14.54 15.03
CA SER A 131 -4.82 -13.76 15.79
C SER A 131 -5.80 -12.98 14.91
N VAL A 132 -5.42 -12.67 13.68
CA VAL A 132 -6.22 -11.89 12.71
C VAL A 132 -6.36 -12.65 11.40
N LYS A 133 -7.60 -12.79 10.91
CA LYS A 133 -7.88 -13.16 9.53
C LYS A 133 -8.70 -12.10 8.84
N GLY A 134 -8.48 -11.93 7.56
CA GLY A 134 -9.17 -10.89 6.79
C GLY A 134 -9.12 -11.12 5.29
N THR A 135 -9.73 -10.19 4.58
CA THR A 135 -9.75 -10.14 3.12
C THR A 135 -9.14 -8.83 2.66
N ILE A 136 -8.14 -8.92 1.79
CA ILE A 136 -7.56 -7.77 1.09
C ILE A 136 -8.16 -7.73 -0.31
N LYS A 137 -8.56 -6.53 -0.76
CA LYS A 137 -8.97 -6.24 -2.13
C LYS A 137 -8.08 -5.15 -2.70
N ILE A 138 -7.49 -5.42 -3.86
CA ILE A 138 -6.67 -4.45 -4.58
C ILE A 138 -7.47 -3.94 -5.77
N ASN A 139 -7.67 -2.61 -5.82
CA ASN A 139 -8.45 -1.91 -6.84
C ASN A 139 -7.54 -1.14 -7.83
N GLY A 140 -6.31 -1.63 -8.03
CA GLY A 140 -5.33 -1.00 -8.91
C GLY A 140 -4.99 0.43 -8.47
N TRP A 141 -5.24 1.40 -9.34
CA TRP A 141 -4.96 2.82 -9.07
C TRP A 141 -5.92 3.48 -8.07
N ASP A 142 -7.06 2.85 -7.80
CA ASP A 142 -8.04 3.33 -6.82
C ASP A 142 -7.75 2.83 -5.40
N GLY A 143 -6.56 2.23 -5.19
CA GLY A 143 -6.09 1.82 -3.88
C GLY A 143 -6.46 0.38 -3.52
N ALA A 144 -6.60 0.13 -2.22
CA ALA A 144 -6.93 -1.18 -1.67
C ALA A 144 -7.81 -1.06 -0.42
N SER A 145 -8.39 -2.17 0.01
CA SER A 145 -9.07 -2.27 1.30
C SER A 145 -8.66 -3.55 2.03
N PHE A 146 -8.72 -3.50 3.36
CA PHE A 146 -8.58 -4.66 4.23
C PHE A 146 -9.80 -4.76 5.14
N LYS A 147 -10.42 -5.94 5.17
CA LYS A 147 -11.56 -6.24 6.03
C LYS A 147 -11.21 -7.40 6.95
N VAL A 148 -11.29 -7.17 8.25
CA VAL A 148 -11.11 -8.20 9.28
C VAL A 148 -12.32 -9.10 9.32
N THR A 149 -12.13 -10.40 9.12
CA THR A 149 -13.23 -11.38 9.14
C THR A 149 -13.31 -12.14 10.46
N GLU A 150 -12.17 -12.46 11.04
CA GLU A 150 -12.08 -13.19 12.31
C GLU A 150 -10.94 -12.64 13.16
N THR A 151 -11.13 -12.64 14.47
CA THR A 151 -10.09 -12.32 15.45
C THR A 151 -10.08 -13.32 16.58
N SER A 152 -8.91 -13.54 17.19
CA SER A 152 -8.76 -14.41 18.37
C SER A 152 -7.69 -13.87 19.31
N GLY A 153 -7.78 -14.17 20.59
CA GLY A 153 -6.81 -13.74 21.59
C GLY A 153 -6.75 -12.21 21.75
N GLU A 154 -5.54 -11.68 21.88
CA GLU A 154 -5.25 -10.23 21.96
C GLU A 154 -4.98 -9.66 20.57
N ALA A 155 -5.98 -9.76 19.68
CA ALA A 155 -5.86 -9.23 18.31
C ALA A 155 -5.79 -7.70 18.34
N VAL A 156 -4.96 -7.15 17.44
CA VAL A 156 -4.77 -5.69 17.28
C VAL A 156 -6.03 -5.03 16.70
N PHE A 157 -6.76 -5.76 15.86
CA PHE A 157 -7.95 -5.26 15.16
C PHE A 157 -9.22 -5.98 15.62
N SER A 158 -10.37 -5.36 15.37
CA SER A 158 -11.67 -5.92 15.72
C SER A 158 -12.33 -6.64 14.53
N ALA A 159 -13.00 -7.77 14.79
CA ALA A 159 -13.75 -8.47 13.75
C ALA A 159 -14.85 -7.57 13.16
N GLY A 160 -14.95 -7.56 11.83
CA GLY A 160 -15.87 -6.71 11.07
C GLY A 160 -15.31 -5.32 10.71
N GLU A 161 -14.15 -4.95 11.23
CA GLU A 161 -13.46 -3.71 10.87
C GLU A 161 -13.05 -3.72 9.40
N GLU A 162 -13.19 -2.57 8.74
CA GLU A 162 -12.80 -2.40 7.35
C GLU A 162 -12.05 -1.06 7.17
N VAL A 163 -10.84 -1.16 6.62
CA VAL A 163 -9.95 -0.03 6.39
C VAL A 163 -9.69 0.12 4.91
N ASN A 164 -9.72 1.37 4.42
CA ASN A 164 -9.45 1.71 3.03
C ASN A 164 -8.12 2.44 2.92
N PHE A 165 -7.36 2.10 1.90
CA PHE A 165 -6.07 2.71 1.54
C PHE A 165 -6.20 3.30 0.14
N PRO A 166 -6.68 4.56 0.01
CA PRO A 166 -7.10 5.11 -1.28
C PRO A 166 -5.96 5.53 -2.21
N PHE A 167 -4.72 5.55 -1.73
CA PHE A 167 -3.56 5.98 -2.52
C PHE A 167 -2.65 4.80 -2.85
N ALA A 168 -2.53 4.47 -4.13
CA ALA A 168 -1.56 3.51 -4.66
C ALA A 168 -0.23 4.21 -4.97
N PHE A 169 0.88 3.68 -4.45
CA PHE A 169 2.25 4.13 -4.70
C PHE A 169 2.94 3.36 -5.83
#